data_8fc33be7608e490ce1ddff73c8658c0e
#
_entry.id   8fc33be7608e490ce1ddff73c8658c0e
#
_cell.length_a   1.000
_cell.length_b   1.000
_cell.length_c   1.000
_cell.angle_alpha   90.00
_cell.angle_beta   90.00
_cell.angle_gamma   90.00
#
_symmetry.space_group_name_H-M   'P 1'
#
loop_
_entity.id
_entity.type
_entity.pdbx_description
1 polymer ?
#
loop_
_entity_poly.entity_id
_entity_poly.type
_entity_poly.pdbx_seq_one_letter_code
_entity_poly.pdbx_strand_id
1 'polypeptide(L)'
;MRAGKTCHLRGFAWESGDTEFSVPVTANVSGQTRIDLVVLRLTRAAYTVTIEVRAGVPGAGAPPAPVQQYTEPGVYEIVLGTVTVLHNATAISASQAVSTAWLVDDDGNLSAYSTNRPPAAVGRQCWEIDTSRLMLCTGTTWIVHWDDTGWLACTPTSNTSYGFETSIDGFAEARRLNGVVTVRLRLYLTGQDLVPGKYACCDLPPSPDPSDPTRGFAPPAYPHTWGGVTGYGADPAQYEVWPSGGPVLVGAANGLVVGQPVATVVSYPVG
;
A
#
# COMPACT_ATOMS: atom_id res chain seq x y z
N MET A 1 -13.65 20.46 6.92
CA MET A 1 -12.54 20.25 7.85
C MET A 1 -13.09 19.65 9.13
N ARG A 2 -12.49 18.55 9.59
CA ARG A 2 -12.91 17.90 10.84
C ARG A 2 -12.49 18.73 12.05
N ALA A 3 -13.27 18.65 13.13
CA ALA A 3 -12.95 19.25 14.42
C ALA A 3 -11.70 18.62 15.09
N GLY A 4 -11.12 19.33 16.06
CA GLY A 4 -10.03 18.83 16.90
C GLY A 4 -8.72 18.60 16.16
N LYS A 5 -8.47 19.27 15.02
CA LYS A 5 -7.20 19.19 14.30
C LYS A 5 -6.31 20.36 14.65
N THR A 6 -5.05 20.08 14.96
CA THR A 6 -4.04 21.09 15.28
C THR A 6 -2.91 21.07 14.29
N CYS A 7 -2.22 22.18 14.12
CA CYS A 7 -1.03 22.30 13.28
C CYS A 7 -0.08 23.36 13.82
N HIS A 8 1.22 23.12 13.70
CA HIS A 8 2.25 24.12 13.92
C HIS A 8 2.87 24.50 12.57
N LEU A 9 2.68 25.75 12.18
CA LEU A 9 3.17 26.26 10.91
C LEU A 9 4.20 27.37 11.16
N ARG A 10 5.49 27.01 11.04
CA ARG A 10 6.62 27.94 11.21
C ARG A 10 6.59 28.73 12.55
N GLY A 11 6.26 28.05 13.63
CA GLY A 11 6.16 28.64 14.97
C GLY A 11 4.78 29.18 15.35
N PHE A 12 3.82 29.15 14.43
CA PHE A 12 2.43 29.55 14.70
C PHE A 12 1.57 28.32 14.92
N ALA A 13 0.82 28.29 16.00
CA ALA A 13 -0.17 27.27 16.28
C ALA A 13 -1.49 27.59 15.54
N TRP A 14 -2.17 26.57 15.07
CA TRP A 14 -3.51 26.66 14.51
C TRP A 14 -4.33 25.45 14.96
N GLU A 15 -5.61 25.67 15.21
CA GLU A 15 -6.57 24.60 15.51
C GLU A 15 -7.86 24.76 14.72
N SER A 16 -8.52 23.66 14.42
CA SER A 16 -9.79 23.67 13.68
C SER A 16 -11.01 23.97 14.57
N GLY A 17 -10.82 24.08 15.89
CA GLY A 17 -11.91 24.21 16.86
C GLY A 17 -12.68 22.91 17.08
N ASP A 18 -13.77 23.00 17.86
CA ASP A 18 -14.53 21.85 18.36
C ASP A 18 -15.66 21.40 17.42
N THR A 19 -15.87 22.11 16.31
CA THR A 19 -16.93 21.81 15.34
C THR A 19 -16.37 21.68 13.93
N GLU A 20 -16.96 20.79 13.14
CA GLU A 20 -16.65 20.70 11.71
C GLU A 20 -17.09 21.96 10.98
N PHE A 21 -16.31 22.40 10.00
CA PHE A 21 -16.69 23.52 9.14
C PHE A 21 -16.37 23.23 7.68
N SER A 22 -17.14 23.87 6.80
CA SER A 22 -16.95 23.78 5.36
C SER A 22 -16.09 24.93 4.85
N VAL A 23 -15.21 24.62 3.92
CA VAL A 23 -14.39 25.61 3.22
C VAL A 23 -15.01 25.80 1.83
N PRO A 24 -15.40 27.03 1.45
CA PRO A 24 -16.06 27.26 0.17
C PRO A 24 -15.10 27.04 -1.00
N VAL A 25 -15.60 26.41 -2.05
CA VAL A 25 -14.91 26.22 -3.33
C VAL A 25 -15.61 27.08 -4.37
N THR A 26 -14.85 27.89 -5.12
CA THR A 26 -15.41 28.77 -6.15
C THR A 26 -16.01 27.95 -7.30
N ALA A 27 -17.16 28.38 -7.84
CA ALA A 27 -17.77 27.73 -9.00
C ALA A 27 -16.81 27.68 -10.20
N ASN A 28 -16.91 26.63 -11.01
CA ASN A 28 -16.15 26.49 -12.23
C ASN A 28 -17.08 26.51 -13.46
N VAL A 29 -17.09 27.59 -14.18
CA VAL A 29 -17.92 27.81 -15.38
C VAL A 29 -17.12 27.80 -16.68
N SER A 30 -15.91 27.30 -16.66
CA SER A 30 -14.93 27.43 -17.75
C SER A 30 -15.10 26.44 -18.91
N GLY A 31 -15.98 25.43 -18.78
CA GLY A 31 -16.10 24.35 -19.76
C GLY A 31 -15.07 23.21 -19.57
N GLN A 32 -14.10 23.38 -18.68
CA GLN A 32 -13.02 22.42 -18.42
C GLN A 32 -12.92 22.07 -16.94
N THR A 33 -12.34 20.91 -16.63
CA THR A 33 -12.05 20.52 -15.25
C THR A 33 -10.95 21.41 -14.67
N ARG A 34 -11.10 21.80 -13.41
CA ARG A 34 -10.11 22.56 -12.62
C ARG A 34 -9.71 21.78 -11.41
N ILE A 35 -8.42 21.82 -11.04
CA ILE A 35 -7.91 21.22 -9.80
C ILE A 35 -7.47 22.36 -8.89
N ASP A 36 -8.15 22.50 -7.75
CA ASP A 36 -7.87 23.51 -6.74
C ASP A 36 -6.97 22.95 -5.65
N LEU A 37 -6.11 23.79 -5.07
CA LEU A 37 -5.23 23.45 -3.98
C LEU A 37 -5.83 23.91 -2.64
N VAL A 38 -5.95 23.00 -1.68
CA VAL A 38 -6.35 23.31 -0.31
C VAL A 38 -5.09 23.44 0.54
N VAL A 39 -4.93 24.58 1.18
CA VAL A 39 -3.74 24.90 1.96
C VAL A 39 -4.09 25.42 3.36
N LEU A 40 -3.19 25.19 4.31
CA LEU A 40 -3.12 26.00 5.52
C LEU A 40 -2.09 27.10 5.27
N ARG A 41 -2.52 28.36 5.35
CA ARG A 41 -1.75 29.53 4.95
C ARG A 41 -1.43 30.42 6.15
N LEU A 42 -0.14 30.59 6.39
CA LEU A 42 0.39 31.61 7.30
C LEU A 42 0.60 32.92 6.52
N THR A 43 -0.07 33.98 6.95
CA THR A 43 0.16 35.34 6.49
C THR A 43 0.91 36.11 7.59
N ARG A 44 2.22 36.26 7.43
CA ARG A 44 3.06 36.86 8.49
C ARG A 44 2.77 38.32 8.74
N ALA A 45 2.43 39.07 7.72
CA ALA A 45 2.04 40.48 7.90
C ALA A 45 0.84 40.68 8.85
N ALA A 46 -0.05 39.70 8.94
CA ALA A 46 -1.22 39.71 9.83
C ALA A 46 -1.08 38.77 11.02
N TYR A 47 -0.01 37.96 11.07
CA TYR A 47 0.21 36.89 12.06
C TYR A 47 -0.98 35.92 12.17
N THR A 48 -1.59 35.61 11.02
CA THR A 48 -2.77 34.72 10.95
C THR A 48 -2.46 33.43 10.21
N VAL A 49 -3.09 32.34 10.65
CA VAL A 49 -3.08 31.05 9.95
C VAL A 49 -4.52 30.71 9.59
N THR A 50 -4.78 30.54 8.30
CA THR A 50 -6.12 30.27 7.76
C THR A 50 -6.10 29.10 6.78
N ILE A 51 -7.25 28.42 6.64
CA ILE A 51 -7.45 27.48 5.55
C ILE A 51 -7.94 28.24 4.33
N GLU A 52 -7.32 27.99 3.19
CA GLU A 52 -7.67 28.59 1.92
C GLU A 52 -7.79 27.55 0.81
N VAL A 53 -8.72 27.77 -0.11
CA VAL A 53 -8.80 27.04 -1.38
C VAL A 53 -8.29 27.97 -2.48
N ARG A 54 -7.18 27.59 -3.07
CA ARG A 54 -6.57 28.31 -4.19
C ARG A 54 -7.04 27.70 -5.51
N ALA A 55 -7.82 28.47 -6.26
CA ALA A 55 -8.32 28.01 -7.54
C ALA A 55 -7.18 27.74 -8.53
N GLY A 56 -7.23 26.58 -9.16
CA GLY A 56 -6.33 26.22 -10.24
C GLY A 56 -6.70 26.86 -11.56
N VAL A 57 -5.93 26.55 -12.60
CA VAL A 57 -6.23 26.96 -13.98
C VAL A 57 -7.06 25.85 -14.63
N PRO A 58 -8.26 26.15 -15.16
CA PRO A 58 -9.07 25.17 -15.88
C PRO A 58 -8.29 24.51 -17.02
N GLY A 59 -8.36 23.19 -17.12
CA GLY A 59 -7.67 22.42 -18.15
C GLY A 59 -6.17 22.19 -17.93
N ALA A 60 -5.56 22.75 -16.88
CA ALA A 60 -4.12 22.58 -16.61
C ALA A 60 -3.72 21.17 -16.16
N GLY A 61 -4.67 20.35 -15.67
CA GLY A 61 -4.42 19.00 -15.20
C GLY A 61 -3.65 18.90 -13.86
N ALA A 62 -3.29 20.05 -13.25
CA ALA A 62 -2.56 20.10 -11.98
C ALA A 62 -3.06 21.28 -11.12
N PRO A 63 -2.96 21.19 -9.77
CA PRO A 63 -3.23 22.32 -8.89
C PRO A 63 -2.11 23.36 -8.98
N PRO A 64 -2.35 24.60 -8.52
CA PRO A 64 -1.31 25.61 -8.40
C PRO A 64 -0.25 25.19 -7.37
N ALA A 65 0.99 25.60 -7.56
CA ALA A 65 2.06 25.35 -6.59
C ALA A 65 1.81 26.12 -5.28
N PRO A 66 2.13 25.57 -4.10
CA PRO A 66 2.03 26.30 -2.83
C PRO A 66 3.03 27.46 -2.80
N VAL A 67 2.66 28.54 -2.13
CA VAL A 67 3.56 29.69 -1.90
C VAL A 67 4.36 29.42 -0.63
N GLN A 68 5.69 29.45 -0.72
CA GLN A 68 6.60 29.17 0.41
C GLN A 68 7.66 30.27 0.53
N GLN A 69 7.30 31.42 1.06
CA GLN A 69 8.22 32.51 1.35
C GLN A 69 8.77 32.36 2.78
N TYR A 70 10.09 32.30 2.90
CA TYR A 70 10.77 32.04 4.18
C TYR A 70 11.06 33.31 5.00
N THR A 71 10.95 34.47 4.38
CA THR A 71 11.25 35.78 4.97
C THR A 71 9.97 36.58 5.21
N GLU A 72 9.97 37.48 6.18
CA GLU A 72 8.87 38.42 6.41
C GLU A 72 8.91 39.57 5.38
N PRO A 73 7.72 40.14 5.07
CA PRO A 73 6.36 39.86 5.54
C PRO A 73 5.62 38.72 4.80
N GLY A 74 6.33 37.78 4.24
CA GLY A 74 5.88 36.77 3.29
C GLY A 74 4.75 35.85 3.77
N VAL A 75 4.31 35.04 2.82
CA VAL A 75 3.27 34.01 2.99
C VAL A 75 3.90 32.63 2.95
N TYR A 76 3.45 31.72 3.82
CA TYR A 76 3.90 30.32 3.80
C TYR A 76 2.70 29.39 3.82
N GLU A 77 2.65 28.47 2.87
CA GLU A 77 1.56 27.50 2.71
C GLU A 77 2.04 26.07 2.91
N ILE A 78 1.26 25.26 3.62
CA ILE A 78 1.37 23.80 3.60
C ILE A 78 0.14 23.21 2.91
N VAL A 79 0.37 22.18 2.12
CA VAL A 79 -0.69 21.51 1.36
C VAL A 79 -1.48 20.59 2.27
N LEU A 80 -2.79 20.74 2.29
CA LEU A 80 -3.73 19.84 2.96
C LEU A 80 -4.32 18.81 1.99
N GLY A 81 -4.45 19.20 0.72
CA GLY A 81 -5.03 18.34 -0.31
C GLY A 81 -5.39 19.08 -1.57
N THR A 82 -6.12 18.42 -2.44
CA THR A 82 -6.64 18.97 -3.70
C THR A 82 -8.12 18.70 -3.85
N VAL A 83 -8.79 19.54 -4.65
CA VAL A 83 -10.20 19.39 -5.00
C VAL A 83 -10.36 19.48 -6.51
N THR A 84 -10.92 18.43 -7.11
CA THR A 84 -11.27 18.42 -8.54
C THR A 84 -12.65 19.05 -8.71
N VAL A 85 -12.70 20.17 -9.42
CA VAL A 85 -13.93 20.96 -9.65
C VAL A 85 -14.35 20.81 -11.12
N LEU A 86 -15.39 20.03 -11.34
CA LEU A 86 -15.95 19.83 -12.68
C LEU A 86 -16.65 21.10 -13.16
N HIS A 87 -16.80 21.26 -14.48
CA HIS A 87 -17.58 22.34 -15.07
C HIS A 87 -19.03 22.30 -14.56
N ASN A 88 -19.54 23.48 -14.12
CA ASN A 88 -20.89 23.65 -13.57
C ASN A 88 -21.24 22.71 -12.39
N ALA A 89 -20.26 22.14 -11.69
CA ALA A 89 -20.54 21.38 -10.48
C ALA A 89 -21.13 22.30 -9.38
N THR A 90 -22.22 21.86 -8.80
CA THR A 90 -22.89 22.53 -7.68
C THR A 90 -22.47 21.96 -6.32
N ALA A 91 -21.81 20.83 -6.32
CA ALA A 91 -21.28 20.15 -5.13
C ALA A 91 -19.99 19.40 -5.46
N ILE A 92 -19.17 19.19 -4.46
CA ILE A 92 -17.95 18.36 -4.53
C ILE A 92 -18.25 17.00 -3.89
N SER A 93 -18.04 15.94 -4.63
CA SER A 93 -18.14 14.56 -4.09
C SER A 93 -16.88 14.18 -3.29
N ALA A 94 -17.00 13.16 -2.44
CA ALA A 94 -15.88 12.67 -1.64
C ALA A 94 -14.69 12.21 -2.51
N SER A 95 -14.96 11.60 -3.68
CA SER A 95 -13.92 11.17 -4.63
C SER A 95 -13.17 12.32 -5.33
N GLN A 96 -13.73 13.51 -5.32
CA GLN A 96 -13.12 14.71 -5.90
C GLN A 96 -12.22 15.47 -4.93
N ALA A 97 -12.29 15.15 -3.63
CA ALA A 97 -11.48 15.76 -2.58
C ALA A 97 -10.43 14.76 -2.09
N VAL A 98 -9.15 15.01 -2.39
CA VAL A 98 -8.03 14.15 -2.02
C VAL A 98 -7.21 14.83 -0.93
N SER A 99 -7.16 14.23 0.26
CA SER A 99 -6.29 14.70 1.35
C SER A 99 -4.88 14.14 1.15
N THR A 100 -3.88 15.01 1.23
CA THR A 100 -2.45 14.66 1.16
C THR A 100 -1.66 15.30 2.31
N ALA A 101 -2.36 15.78 3.33
CA ALA A 101 -1.73 16.39 4.51
C ALA A 101 -0.85 15.39 5.26
N TRP A 102 0.26 15.86 5.79
CA TRP A 102 1.04 15.10 6.77
C TRP A 102 0.30 15.09 8.09
N LEU A 103 0.32 13.95 8.76
CA LEU A 103 -0.28 13.77 10.06
C LEU A 103 0.83 13.52 11.08
N VAL A 104 0.74 14.15 12.23
CA VAL A 104 1.63 13.89 13.36
C VAL A 104 0.74 13.51 14.53
N ASP A 105 0.97 12.34 15.09
CA ASP A 105 0.24 11.87 16.27
C ASP A 105 0.75 12.56 17.54
N ASP A 106 0.04 12.41 18.64
CA ASP A 106 0.36 13.05 19.92
C ASP A 106 1.75 12.65 20.47
N ASP A 107 2.22 11.46 20.12
CA ASP A 107 3.55 10.94 20.44
C ASP A 107 4.64 11.32 19.40
N GLY A 108 4.29 12.12 18.40
CA GLY A 108 5.21 12.68 17.42
C GLY A 108 5.49 11.79 16.21
N ASN A 109 4.79 10.67 16.01
CA ASN A 109 4.91 9.84 14.82
C ASN A 109 4.38 10.58 13.59
N LEU A 110 5.18 10.61 12.55
CA LEU A 110 4.84 11.28 11.28
C LEU A 110 4.24 10.28 10.30
N SER A 111 3.07 10.61 9.77
CA SER A 111 2.38 9.84 8.73
C SER A 111 2.11 10.71 7.51
N ALA A 112 2.29 10.15 6.31
CA ALA A 112 2.05 10.84 5.05
C ALA A 112 1.61 9.85 3.95
N TYR A 113 1.21 10.40 2.81
CA TYR A 113 1.00 9.62 1.59
C TYR A 113 2.29 9.56 0.77
N SER A 114 2.51 8.48 0.02
CA SER A 114 3.69 8.31 -0.85
C SER A 114 3.86 9.44 -1.86
N THR A 115 2.74 10.03 -2.30
CA THR A 115 2.68 11.16 -3.23
C THR A 115 3.00 12.51 -2.61
N ASN A 116 3.03 12.60 -1.28
CA ASN A 116 3.31 13.85 -0.55
C ASN A 116 4.14 13.59 0.71
N ARG A 117 5.32 12.97 0.53
CA ARG A 117 6.26 12.76 1.64
C ARG A 117 6.79 14.10 2.17
N PRO A 118 7.11 14.17 3.47
CA PRO A 118 7.76 15.35 4.05
C PRO A 118 9.09 15.66 3.34
N PRO A 119 9.57 16.90 3.39
CA PRO A 119 10.88 17.25 2.84
C PRO A 119 11.98 16.32 3.38
N ALA A 120 12.92 15.93 2.52
CA ALA A 120 14.00 15.03 2.89
C ALA A 120 14.86 15.62 4.01
N ALA A 121 15.16 14.81 5.02
CA ALA A 121 16.10 15.14 6.10
C ALA A 121 16.70 13.84 6.65
N VAL A 122 17.99 13.86 6.98
CA VAL A 122 18.70 12.68 7.52
C VAL A 122 17.99 12.14 8.76
N GLY A 123 17.70 10.84 8.77
CA GLY A 123 17.10 10.15 9.89
C GLY A 123 15.60 10.39 10.08
N ARG A 124 14.96 11.19 9.21
CA ARG A 124 13.51 11.37 9.27
C ARG A 124 12.81 10.06 8.93
N GLN A 125 11.85 9.69 9.76
CA GLN A 125 10.97 8.54 9.54
C GLN A 125 9.57 9.03 9.21
N CYS A 126 8.84 8.23 8.42
CA CYS A 126 7.47 8.50 8.03
C CYS A 126 6.73 7.18 7.78
N TRP A 127 5.56 7.02 8.40
CA TRP A 127 4.64 5.96 8.03
C TRP A 127 3.87 6.36 6.76
N GLU A 128 3.97 5.58 5.70
CA GLU A 128 3.15 5.77 4.50
C GLU A 128 1.80 5.10 4.65
N ILE A 129 0.74 5.91 4.64
CA ILE A 129 -0.64 5.47 4.89
C ILE A 129 -1.15 4.59 3.74
N ASP A 130 -0.85 4.98 2.51
CA ASP A 130 -1.34 4.32 1.28
C ASP A 130 -0.57 3.05 0.92
N THR A 131 0.69 2.95 1.33
CA THR A 131 1.54 1.78 1.03
C THR A 131 1.77 0.89 2.24
N SER A 132 1.38 1.33 3.45
CA SER A 132 1.61 0.63 4.72
C SER A 132 3.10 0.29 4.96
N ARG A 133 3.97 1.30 4.75
CA ARG A 133 5.42 1.19 4.87
C ARG A 133 5.99 2.19 5.87
N LEU A 134 6.99 1.77 6.62
CA LEU A 134 7.83 2.72 7.35
C LEU A 134 9.00 3.13 6.45
N MET A 135 9.09 4.42 6.18
CA MET A 135 10.13 5.01 5.35
C MET A 135 11.19 5.68 6.23
N LEU A 136 12.44 5.58 5.80
CA LEU A 136 13.59 6.28 6.40
C LEU A 136 14.24 7.17 5.34
N CYS A 137 14.51 8.42 5.69
CA CYS A 137 15.21 9.35 4.81
C CYS A 137 16.71 9.34 5.10
N THR A 138 17.52 9.14 4.04
CA THR A 138 18.99 9.19 4.09
C THR A 138 19.55 10.61 4.03
N GLY A 139 18.67 11.62 3.87
CA GLY A 139 19.00 13.03 3.70
C GLY A 139 18.57 13.57 2.33
N THR A 140 18.61 12.76 1.30
CA THR A 140 18.15 13.10 -0.05
C THR A 140 17.15 12.10 -0.60
N THR A 141 17.20 10.85 -0.14
CA THR A 141 16.41 9.73 -0.68
C THR A 141 15.61 9.07 0.43
N TRP A 142 14.36 8.75 0.14
CA TRP A 142 13.52 7.92 0.99
C TRP A 142 13.70 6.45 0.64
N ILE A 143 14.04 5.63 1.62
CA ILE A 143 14.19 4.18 1.48
C ILE A 143 13.15 3.47 2.36
N VAL A 144 12.73 2.30 1.94
CA VAL A 144 11.85 1.44 2.75
C VAL A 144 12.67 0.91 3.92
N HIS A 145 12.25 1.21 5.14
CA HIS A 145 12.86 0.72 6.37
C HIS A 145 12.14 -0.52 6.88
N TRP A 146 10.82 -0.56 6.74
CA TRP A 146 9.99 -1.70 7.11
C TRP A 146 8.80 -1.82 6.16
N ASP A 147 8.56 -3.03 5.67
CA ASP A 147 7.47 -3.39 4.76
C ASP A 147 6.95 -4.77 5.13
N ASP A 148 5.69 -4.87 5.46
CA ASP A 148 5.03 -6.12 5.81
C ASP A 148 3.66 -6.20 5.14
N THR A 149 3.45 -7.24 4.36
CA THR A 149 2.15 -7.46 3.70
C THR A 149 1.11 -8.09 4.62
N GLY A 150 1.53 -8.57 5.81
CA GLY A 150 0.73 -9.50 6.59
C GLY A 150 0.62 -10.86 5.87
N TRP A 151 -0.13 -11.79 6.45
CA TRP A 151 -0.46 -13.07 5.83
C TRP A 151 -1.60 -12.88 4.83
N LEU A 152 -1.35 -13.21 3.57
CA LEU A 152 -2.31 -13.17 2.46
C LEU A 152 -2.59 -14.57 1.98
N ALA A 153 -3.87 -14.85 1.68
CA ALA A 153 -4.27 -16.17 1.22
C ALA A 153 -3.71 -16.48 -0.18
N CYS A 154 -3.13 -17.65 -0.33
CA CYS A 154 -2.86 -18.28 -1.61
C CYS A 154 -4.15 -18.94 -2.13
N THR A 155 -4.33 -18.99 -3.43
CA THR A 155 -5.50 -19.65 -4.03
C THR A 155 -5.18 -21.12 -4.32
N PRO A 156 -5.82 -22.09 -3.65
CA PRO A 156 -5.62 -23.50 -3.97
C PRO A 156 -6.02 -23.81 -5.41
N THR A 157 -5.22 -24.64 -6.08
CA THR A 157 -5.50 -25.04 -7.47
C THR A 157 -6.71 -25.97 -7.53
N SER A 158 -7.61 -25.73 -8.46
CA SER A 158 -8.73 -26.60 -8.80
C SER A 158 -8.86 -26.74 -10.33
N ASN A 159 -8.87 -27.96 -10.81
CA ASN A 159 -9.12 -28.26 -12.22
C ASN A 159 -10.06 -29.48 -12.35
N THR A 160 -10.28 -29.95 -13.58
CA THR A 160 -11.23 -31.04 -13.87
C THR A 160 -10.82 -32.41 -13.35
N SER A 161 -9.53 -32.61 -13.07
CA SER A 161 -9.00 -33.93 -12.70
C SER A 161 -8.57 -34.00 -11.24
N TYR A 162 -7.98 -32.94 -10.72
CA TYR A 162 -7.55 -32.86 -9.33
C TYR A 162 -7.69 -31.44 -8.81
N GLY A 163 -7.63 -31.29 -7.51
CA GLY A 163 -7.60 -29.99 -6.86
C GLY A 163 -6.89 -30.10 -5.51
N PHE A 164 -6.64 -28.94 -4.94
CA PHE A 164 -6.18 -28.83 -3.58
C PHE A 164 -7.13 -27.92 -2.81
N GLU A 165 -7.39 -28.23 -1.56
CA GLU A 165 -8.26 -27.42 -0.71
C GLU A 165 -7.66 -27.21 0.68
N THR A 166 -8.09 -26.15 1.34
CA THR A 166 -7.91 -25.95 2.77
C THR A 166 -9.11 -26.60 3.48
N SER A 167 -8.96 -27.81 3.99
CA SER A 167 -10.00 -28.42 4.84
C SER A 167 -9.91 -27.90 6.28
N ILE A 168 -10.59 -28.55 7.22
CA ILE A 168 -10.84 -28.06 8.60
C ILE A 168 -9.60 -27.46 9.31
N ASP A 169 -8.40 -27.97 9.04
CA ASP A 169 -7.14 -27.54 9.65
C ASP A 169 -6.07 -27.12 8.61
N GLY A 170 -6.48 -26.97 7.34
CA GLY A 170 -5.60 -26.56 6.25
C GLY A 170 -5.46 -25.04 6.15
N PHE A 171 -4.36 -24.62 5.56
CA PHE A 171 -4.06 -23.24 5.22
C PHE A 171 -3.17 -23.14 3.98
N ALA A 172 -3.25 -22.05 3.27
CA ALA A 172 -2.34 -21.68 2.20
C ALA A 172 -2.17 -20.16 2.23
N GLU A 173 -1.04 -19.69 2.68
CA GLU A 173 -0.79 -18.27 2.91
C GLU A 173 0.65 -17.90 2.60
N ALA A 174 0.85 -16.69 2.15
CA ALA A 174 2.17 -16.09 1.97
C ALA A 174 2.24 -14.73 2.67
N ARG A 175 3.41 -14.40 3.19
CA ARG A 175 3.73 -13.12 3.80
C ARG A 175 5.07 -12.63 3.25
N ARG A 176 5.15 -11.37 2.90
CA ARG A 176 6.41 -10.72 2.60
C ARG A 176 6.76 -9.74 3.71
N LEU A 177 7.94 -9.90 4.29
CA LEU A 177 8.47 -9.02 5.32
C LEU A 177 9.88 -8.59 4.92
N ASN A 178 10.06 -7.28 4.69
CA ASN A 178 11.36 -6.69 4.32
C ASN A 178 12.09 -7.42 3.18
N GLY A 179 11.36 -7.76 2.12
CA GLY A 179 11.94 -8.46 0.98
C GLY A 179 12.14 -9.96 1.15
N VAL A 180 11.70 -10.54 2.27
CA VAL A 180 11.66 -11.99 2.46
C VAL A 180 10.23 -12.49 2.38
N VAL A 181 9.97 -13.40 1.46
CA VAL A 181 8.67 -14.09 1.35
C VAL A 181 8.71 -15.37 2.17
N THR A 182 7.72 -15.53 3.02
CA THR A 182 7.44 -16.80 3.71
C THR A 182 6.12 -17.35 3.17
N VAL A 183 6.16 -18.55 2.64
CA VAL A 183 4.98 -19.33 2.24
C VAL A 183 4.76 -20.44 3.23
N ARG A 184 3.54 -20.55 3.75
CA ARG A 184 3.12 -21.70 4.56
C ARG A 184 1.87 -22.31 3.95
N LEU A 185 1.85 -23.61 3.86
CA LEU A 185 0.71 -24.32 3.33
C LEU A 185 0.51 -25.67 4.01
N ARG A 186 -0.75 -26.03 4.13
CA ARG A 186 -1.25 -27.35 4.44
C ARG A 186 -2.54 -27.53 3.64
N LEU A 187 -2.41 -28.21 2.54
CA LEU A 187 -3.49 -28.45 1.57
C LEU A 187 -3.80 -29.93 1.48
N TYR A 188 -5.01 -30.26 1.12
CA TYR A 188 -5.46 -31.63 0.94
C TYR A 188 -5.79 -31.87 -0.53
N LEU A 189 -5.25 -32.96 -1.09
CA LEU A 189 -5.58 -33.37 -2.45
C LEU A 189 -7.03 -33.82 -2.54
N THR A 190 -7.73 -33.31 -3.56
CA THR A 190 -9.11 -33.68 -3.91
C THR A 190 -9.20 -34.20 -5.35
N GLY A 191 -10.28 -34.87 -5.67
CA GLY A 191 -10.54 -35.42 -7.01
C GLY A 191 -9.99 -36.83 -7.16
N GLN A 192 -8.79 -37.00 -7.66
CA GLN A 192 -8.17 -38.31 -7.89
C GLN A 192 -6.74 -38.39 -7.36
N ASP A 193 -6.28 -39.62 -7.11
CA ASP A 193 -4.89 -39.88 -6.77
C ASP A 193 -3.98 -39.46 -7.95
N LEU A 194 -2.83 -38.88 -7.63
CA LEU A 194 -1.87 -38.43 -8.62
C LEU A 194 -0.68 -39.38 -8.70
N VAL A 195 -0.27 -39.72 -9.91
CA VAL A 195 0.93 -40.47 -10.19
C VAL A 195 2.19 -39.65 -9.87
N PRO A 196 3.39 -40.25 -9.83
CA PRO A 196 4.62 -39.48 -9.67
C PRO A 196 4.74 -38.35 -10.69
N GLY A 197 5.02 -37.14 -10.20
CA GLY A 197 5.06 -35.94 -11.05
C GLY A 197 5.09 -34.64 -10.29
N LYS A 198 4.95 -33.53 -11.01
CA LYS A 198 4.83 -32.17 -10.45
C LYS A 198 3.45 -31.61 -10.76
N TYR A 199 2.82 -31.05 -9.76
CA TYR A 199 1.44 -30.56 -9.85
C TYR A 199 1.32 -29.18 -9.21
N ALA A 200 0.56 -28.28 -9.83
CA ALA A 200 0.20 -27.01 -9.21
C ALA A 200 -0.66 -27.24 -7.98
N CYS A 201 -0.28 -26.72 -6.84
CA CYS A 201 -1.05 -26.87 -5.59
C CYS A 201 -1.74 -25.58 -5.15
N CYS A 202 -1.13 -24.43 -5.37
CA CYS A 202 -1.77 -23.13 -5.15
C CYS A 202 -1.06 -22.03 -5.93
N ASP A 203 -1.78 -20.93 -6.20
CA ASP A 203 -1.22 -19.69 -6.72
C ASP A 203 -0.84 -18.77 -5.56
N LEU A 204 0.30 -18.08 -5.69
CA LEU A 204 0.71 -17.05 -4.75
C LEU A 204 -0.27 -15.85 -4.82
N PRO A 205 -0.43 -15.11 -3.71
CA PRO A 205 -1.24 -13.91 -3.73
C PRO A 205 -0.72 -12.90 -4.75
N PRO A 206 -1.60 -12.08 -5.35
CA PRO A 206 -1.17 -10.93 -6.15
C PRO A 206 -0.39 -9.95 -5.27
N SER A 207 0.39 -9.05 -5.90
CA SER A 207 0.99 -7.94 -5.16
C SER A 207 -0.10 -7.15 -4.43
N PRO A 208 0.07 -6.83 -3.14
CA PRO A 208 -0.89 -6.01 -2.40
C PRO A 208 -0.97 -4.57 -2.94
N ASP A 209 0.01 -4.17 -3.72
CA ASP A 209 0.03 -2.92 -4.47
C ASP A 209 0.28 -3.23 -5.95
N PRO A 210 -0.77 -3.21 -6.80
CA PRO A 210 -0.61 -3.49 -8.24
C PRO A 210 0.29 -2.49 -8.97
N SER A 211 0.48 -1.28 -8.43
CA SER A 211 1.36 -0.26 -9.00
C SER A 211 2.84 -0.46 -8.65
N ASP A 212 3.12 -1.31 -7.65
CA ASP A 212 4.47 -1.66 -7.22
C ASP A 212 4.74 -3.17 -7.37
N PRO A 213 5.21 -3.61 -8.55
CA PRO A 213 5.51 -5.03 -8.78
C PRO A 213 6.64 -5.56 -7.90
N THR A 214 7.44 -4.69 -7.28
CA THR A 214 8.52 -5.12 -6.36
C THR A 214 7.97 -5.69 -5.06
N ARG A 215 6.70 -5.47 -4.75
CA ARG A 215 5.98 -6.10 -3.63
C ARG A 215 5.40 -7.48 -3.96
N GLY A 216 5.70 -8.02 -5.11
CA GLY A 216 5.28 -9.38 -5.49
C GLY A 216 5.86 -10.46 -4.59
N PHE A 217 5.30 -11.65 -4.72
CA PHE A 217 5.68 -12.83 -3.94
C PHE A 217 6.58 -13.79 -4.72
N ALA A 218 6.73 -13.63 -6.03
CA ALA A 218 7.58 -14.49 -6.84
C ALA A 218 9.06 -14.17 -6.67
N PRO A 219 9.95 -15.18 -6.68
CA PRO A 219 11.39 -14.97 -6.66
C PRO A 219 11.86 -14.26 -7.96
N PRO A 220 12.89 -13.37 -7.88
CA PRO A 220 13.22 -12.48 -8.98
C PRO A 220 13.97 -13.13 -10.15
N ALA A 221 14.75 -14.16 -9.93
CA ALA A 221 15.68 -14.67 -10.94
C ALA A 221 15.55 -16.15 -11.28
N TYR A 222 15.45 -17.02 -10.29
CA TYR A 222 15.43 -18.46 -10.45
C TYR A 222 14.30 -19.08 -9.63
N PRO A 223 13.76 -20.26 -10.03
CA PRO A 223 12.82 -21.00 -9.19
C PRO A 223 13.47 -21.36 -7.86
N HIS A 224 12.75 -21.14 -6.78
CA HIS A 224 13.15 -21.67 -5.47
C HIS A 224 12.53 -23.04 -5.27
N THR A 225 13.37 -24.02 -4.95
CA THR A 225 12.99 -25.41 -4.70
C THR A 225 13.33 -25.78 -3.27
N TRP A 226 12.41 -26.42 -2.57
CA TRP A 226 12.63 -26.92 -1.21
C TRP A 226 11.88 -28.23 -0.96
N GLY A 227 12.29 -28.95 0.07
CA GLY A 227 11.59 -30.16 0.54
C GLY A 227 10.51 -29.83 1.56
N GLY A 228 9.47 -30.60 1.58
CA GLY A 228 8.37 -30.55 2.56
C GLY A 228 7.91 -31.95 2.94
N VAL A 229 6.87 -32.01 3.76
CA VAL A 229 6.28 -33.29 4.22
C VAL A 229 4.90 -33.43 3.60
N THR A 230 4.65 -34.60 2.99
CA THR A 230 3.33 -35.01 2.55
C THR A 230 2.78 -36.05 3.53
N GLY A 231 1.68 -35.73 4.21
CA GLY A 231 0.80 -36.61 5.00
C GLY A 231 1.37 -37.79 5.80
N TYR A 232 0.51 -38.58 6.34
CA TYR A 232 0.86 -39.78 7.13
C TYR A 232 1.60 -40.84 6.32
N GLY A 233 2.88 -41.09 6.66
CA GLY A 233 3.72 -42.09 6.01
C GLY A 233 4.17 -41.72 4.60
N ALA A 234 4.04 -40.47 4.23
CA ALA A 234 4.33 -40.00 2.89
C ALA A 234 5.81 -39.67 2.70
N ASP A 235 6.27 -39.86 1.48
CA ASP A 235 7.56 -39.40 1.03
C ASP A 235 7.69 -37.88 1.08
N PRO A 236 8.90 -37.35 1.28
CA PRO A 236 9.15 -35.93 1.19
C PRO A 236 8.79 -35.42 -0.21
N ALA A 237 7.95 -34.39 -0.24
CA ALA A 237 7.62 -33.68 -1.46
C ALA A 237 8.63 -32.57 -1.75
N GLN A 238 8.85 -32.29 -3.01
CA GLN A 238 9.53 -31.10 -3.48
C GLN A 238 8.54 -30.00 -3.83
N TYR A 239 8.85 -28.78 -3.45
CA TYR A 239 8.06 -27.60 -3.82
C TYR A 239 8.91 -26.65 -4.68
N GLU A 240 8.29 -25.98 -5.60
CA GLU A 240 8.94 -25.00 -6.47
C GLU A 240 8.07 -23.74 -6.61
N VAL A 241 8.69 -22.57 -6.58
CA VAL A 241 8.09 -21.28 -6.92
C VAL A 241 8.91 -20.64 -8.03
N TRP A 242 8.25 -20.26 -9.11
CA TRP A 242 8.90 -19.71 -10.30
C TRP A 242 8.90 -18.17 -10.32
N PRO A 243 9.90 -17.52 -10.96
CA PRO A 243 9.99 -16.06 -11.06
C PRO A 243 8.80 -15.37 -11.75
N SER A 244 8.12 -16.10 -12.62
CA SER A 244 6.97 -15.58 -13.38
C SER A 244 5.69 -15.35 -12.54
N GLY A 245 5.74 -15.62 -11.23
CA GLY A 245 4.53 -15.56 -10.40
C GLY A 245 3.56 -16.71 -10.64
N GLY A 246 4.03 -17.79 -11.23
CA GLY A 246 3.25 -19.01 -11.44
C GLY A 246 2.90 -19.73 -10.14
N PRO A 247 2.14 -20.83 -10.24
CA PRO A 247 1.71 -21.60 -9.10
C PRO A 247 2.89 -22.18 -8.30
N VAL A 248 2.68 -22.39 -7.01
CA VAL A 248 3.54 -23.28 -6.22
C VAL A 248 3.30 -24.69 -6.72
N LEU A 249 4.38 -25.34 -7.16
CA LEU A 249 4.32 -26.73 -7.64
C LEU A 249 4.70 -27.66 -6.49
N VAL A 250 3.97 -28.75 -6.34
CA VAL A 250 4.32 -29.88 -5.49
C VAL A 250 4.72 -31.06 -6.38
N GLY A 251 5.90 -31.64 -6.10
CA GLY A 251 6.37 -32.84 -6.75
C GLY A 251 6.53 -33.97 -5.75
N ALA A 252 5.96 -35.13 -6.00
CA ALA A 252 6.09 -36.31 -5.17
C ALA A 252 6.62 -37.48 -5.99
N ALA A 253 7.66 -38.12 -5.52
CA ALA A 253 8.31 -39.23 -6.24
C ALA A 253 7.38 -40.46 -6.39
N ASN A 254 6.52 -40.72 -5.41
CA ASN A 254 5.58 -41.84 -5.41
C ASN A 254 4.10 -41.41 -5.68
N GLY A 255 3.90 -40.17 -6.07
CA GLY A 255 2.55 -39.63 -6.29
C GLY A 255 1.92 -39.06 -5.01
N LEU A 256 0.65 -38.66 -5.11
CA LEU A 256 -0.16 -38.10 -4.03
C LEU A 256 -1.50 -38.84 -3.96
N VAL A 257 -2.00 -39.11 -2.77
CA VAL A 257 -3.27 -39.80 -2.54
C VAL A 257 -4.31 -38.80 -2.06
N VAL A 258 -5.55 -38.95 -2.54
CA VAL A 258 -6.68 -38.11 -2.15
C VAL A 258 -6.86 -38.13 -0.61
N GLY A 259 -7.07 -36.94 -0.05
CA GLY A 259 -7.19 -36.73 1.37
C GLY A 259 -5.88 -36.67 2.15
N GLN A 260 -4.73 -36.89 1.49
CA GLN A 260 -3.42 -36.65 2.12
C GLN A 260 -3.08 -35.15 2.11
N PRO A 261 -2.56 -34.61 3.23
CA PRO A 261 -2.08 -33.25 3.26
C PRO A 261 -0.71 -33.14 2.58
N VAL A 262 -0.53 -32.07 1.81
CA VAL A 262 0.76 -31.54 1.42
C VAL A 262 1.06 -30.34 2.28
N ALA A 263 2.17 -30.34 3.02
CA ALA A 263 2.47 -29.32 4.00
C ALA A 263 3.92 -28.86 3.92
N THR A 264 4.13 -27.55 3.99
CA THR A 264 5.48 -26.98 4.09
C THR A 264 5.45 -25.55 4.62
N VAL A 265 6.59 -25.09 5.11
CA VAL A 265 6.89 -23.68 5.37
C VAL A 265 8.25 -23.38 4.78
N VAL A 266 8.34 -22.31 4.00
CA VAL A 266 9.60 -21.88 3.38
C VAL A 266 9.70 -20.38 3.34
N SER A 267 10.93 -19.86 3.39
CA SER A 267 11.21 -18.45 3.18
C SER A 267 12.29 -18.29 2.12
N TYR A 268 12.13 -17.27 1.27
CA TYR A 268 13.10 -16.91 0.24
C TYR A 268 13.11 -15.40 0.03
N PRO A 269 14.27 -14.81 -0.34
CA PRO A 269 14.33 -13.38 -0.66
C PRO A 269 13.64 -13.08 -1.98
N VAL A 270 13.02 -11.91 -2.05
CA VAL A 270 12.52 -11.28 -3.29
C VAL A 270 13.18 -9.93 -3.43
N GLY A 271 13.65 -9.61 -4.62
CA GLY A 271 14.42 -8.40 -4.90
C GLY A 271 13.59 -7.14 -4.88
#